data_c2335d9db9843d0d4e8a442dc62b4c1d
#
_entry.id   c2335d9db9843d0d4e8a442dc62b4c1d
#
_cell.length_a   1.000
_cell.length_b   1.000
_cell.length_c   1.000
_cell.angle_alpha   90.00
_cell.angle_beta   90.00
_cell.angle_gamma   90.00
#
_symmetry.space_group_name_H-M   'P 1'
#
loop_
_entity.id
_entity.type
_entity.pdbx_description
1 polymer ?
#
loop_
_entity_poly.entity_id
_entity_poly.type
_entity_poly.pdbx_seq_one_letter_code
_entity_poly.pdbx_strand_id
1 'polypeptide(L)'
;MTKNEKQKRHYDWLNQVKEEIIDPQLPIIDPHHHLWNGDDQLAGSFPYLIEHLNEDTFSGHNIVGTMFMECAAGYYSNGEEKYKPVGETEFVINLIIKKSNVRGSIIVKYNSCKL
;
A
#
# COMPACT_ATOMS: atom_id res chain seq x y z
N MET A 1 3.90 -13.93 -20.72
CA MET A 1 4.24 -12.55 -20.29
C MET A 1 4.86 -12.61 -18.90
N THR A 2 6.07 -12.12 -18.77
CA THR A 2 6.82 -12.07 -17.50
C THR A 2 6.23 -11.04 -16.54
N LYS A 3 6.58 -11.12 -15.23
CA LYS A 3 6.18 -10.10 -14.24
C LYS A 3 6.63 -8.70 -14.67
N ASN A 4 7.85 -8.57 -15.16
CA ASN A 4 8.43 -7.29 -15.61
C ASN A 4 7.70 -6.71 -16.83
N GLU A 5 7.28 -7.54 -17.79
CA GLU A 5 6.50 -7.10 -18.95
C GLU A 5 5.11 -6.59 -18.54
N LYS A 6 4.46 -7.24 -17.56
CA LYS A 6 3.16 -6.80 -17.03
C LYS A 6 3.29 -5.44 -16.34
N GLN A 7 4.32 -5.28 -15.52
CA GLN A 7 4.58 -4.04 -14.80
C GLN A 7 4.89 -2.90 -15.77
N LYS A 8 5.79 -3.14 -16.75
CA LYS A 8 6.10 -2.16 -17.80
C LYS A 8 4.84 -1.74 -18.56
N ARG A 9 4.03 -2.69 -19.00
CA ARG A 9 2.77 -2.40 -19.72
C ARG A 9 1.81 -1.57 -18.88
N HIS A 10 1.74 -1.81 -17.57
CA HIS A 10 0.92 -1.03 -16.64
C HIS A 10 1.39 0.42 -16.59
N TYR A 11 2.69 0.66 -16.41
CA TYR A 11 3.26 2.02 -16.40
C TYR A 11 3.13 2.71 -17.77
N ASP A 12 3.35 2.00 -18.88
CA ASP A 12 3.14 2.55 -20.21
C ASP A 12 1.68 3.00 -20.41
N TRP A 13 0.72 2.25 -19.86
CA TRP A 13 -0.69 2.61 -19.91
C TRP A 13 -0.99 3.84 -19.03
N LEU A 14 -0.51 3.90 -17.81
CA LEU A 14 -0.68 5.05 -16.89
C LEU A 14 -0.08 6.34 -17.47
N ASN A 15 1.02 6.22 -18.22
CA ASN A 15 1.71 7.39 -18.79
C ASN A 15 1.10 7.91 -20.11
N GLN A 16 0.03 7.30 -20.63
CA GLN A 16 -0.60 7.75 -21.88
C GLN A 16 -1.29 9.10 -21.74
N VAL A 17 -1.80 9.41 -20.55
CA VAL A 17 -2.46 10.67 -20.27
C VAL A 17 -1.74 11.36 -19.10
N LYS A 18 -1.30 12.59 -19.31
CA LYS A 18 -0.74 13.43 -18.26
C LYS A 18 -1.69 14.59 -18.02
N GLU A 19 -2.23 14.66 -16.83
CA GLU A 19 -3.11 15.74 -16.40
C GLU A 19 -2.38 16.68 -15.45
N GLU A 20 -2.66 17.97 -15.54
CA GLU A 20 -2.16 18.93 -14.56
C GLU A 20 -2.94 18.81 -13.26
N ILE A 21 -2.23 18.92 -12.13
CA ILE A 21 -2.85 18.92 -10.80
C ILE A 21 -3.57 20.25 -10.62
N ILE A 22 -4.90 20.19 -10.42
CA ILE A 22 -5.76 21.37 -10.32
C ILE A 22 -5.40 22.21 -9.09
N ASP A 23 -5.20 21.59 -7.94
CA ASP A 23 -4.79 22.26 -6.70
C ASP A 23 -3.71 21.44 -5.98
N PRO A 24 -2.41 21.76 -6.22
CA PRO A 24 -1.31 21.04 -5.61
C PRO A 24 -1.14 21.32 -4.10
N GLN A 25 -1.85 22.32 -3.55
CA GLN A 25 -1.77 22.67 -2.12
C GLN A 25 -2.91 22.06 -1.30
N LEU A 26 -3.95 21.53 -1.95
CA LEU A 26 -5.08 20.93 -1.25
C LEU A 26 -4.61 19.74 -0.40
N PRO A 27 -4.78 19.78 0.95
CA PRO A 27 -4.40 18.68 1.79
C PRO A 27 -5.37 17.50 1.58
N ILE A 28 -4.84 16.35 1.22
CA ILE A 28 -5.58 15.13 0.91
C ILE A 28 -5.17 14.03 1.89
N ILE A 29 -6.17 13.32 2.42
CA ILE A 29 -5.96 12.05 3.10
C ILE A 29 -6.41 10.94 2.15
N ASP A 30 -5.50 10.05 1.78
CA ASP A 30 -5.83 8.82 1.06
C ASP A 30 -6.50 7.84 2.03
N PRO A 31 -7.80 7.54 1.87
CA PRO A 31 -8.54 6.76 2.85
C PRO A 31 -8.36 5.24 2.67
N HIS A 32 -7.62 4.78 1.66
CA HIS A 32 -7.58 3.37 1.32
C HIS A 32 -6.35 2.98 0.49
N HIS A 33 -5.34 2.44 1.15
CA HIS A 33 -4.23 1.79 0.46
C HIS A 33 -3.92 0.43 1.09
N HIS A 34 -3.20 -0.40 0.37
CA HIS A 34 -2.69 -1.68 0.81
C HIS A 34 -1.17 -1.73 0.67
N LEU A 35 -0.52 -2.65 1.38
CA LEU A 35 0.89 -2.98 1.22
C LEU A 35 1.04 -4.50 1.15
N TRP A 36 1.86 -4.99 0.21
CA TRP A 36 2.12 -6.43 0.05
C TRP A 36 3.51 -6.68 -0.55
N ASN A 37 4.08 -7.85 -0.28
CA ASN A 37 5.43 -8.19 -0.71
C ASN A 37 5.51 -8.85 -2.11
N GLY A 38 4.37 -9.07 -2.76
CA GLY A 38 4.30 -9.67 -4.11
C GLY A 38 4.28 -11.20 -4.14
N ASP A 39 4.35 -11.85 -2.98
CA ASP A 39 4.29 -13.32 -2.86
C ASP A 39 2.87 -13.82 -2.57
N ASP A 40 1.97 -12.93 -2.21
CA ASP A 40 0.58 -13.22 -1.94
C ASP A 40 -0.25 -13.39 -3.21
N GLN A 41 -0.95 -14.51 -3.32
CA GLN A 41 -1.86 -14.79 -4.44
C GLN A 41 -3.06 -13.84 -4.48
N LEU A 42 -3.40 -13.21 -3.36
CA LEU A 42 -4.55 -12.32 -3.20
C LEU A 42 -4.22 -10.86 -3.49
N ALA A 43 -2.97 -10.45 -3.29
CA ALA A 43 -2.58 -9.04 -3.28
C ALA A 43 -1.81 -8.54 -4.50
N GLY A 44 -1.66 -9.35 -5.54
CA GLY A 44 -1.01 -8.90 -6.78
C GLY A 44 0.32 -9.57 -7.08
N SER A 45 0.77 -9.40 -8.32
CA SER A 45 1.89 -10.17 -8.90
C SER A 45 3.26 -9.54 -8.65
N PHE A 46 3.35 -8.37 -8.05
CA PHE A 46 4.60 -7.64 -7.74
C PHE A 46 4.45 -6.87 -6.42
N PRO A 47 5.55 -6.62 -5.72
CA PRO A 47 5.49 -5.97 -4.42
C PRO A 47 4.99 -4.52 -4.54
N TYR A 48 4.19 -4.10 -3.56
CA TYR A 48 3.84 -2.72 -3.33
C TYR A 48 4.12 -2.40 -1.85
N LEU A 49 5.25 -1.78 -1.61
CA LEU A 49 5.77 -1.49 -0.28
C LEU A 49 5.86 0.03 -0.04
N ILE A 50 6.44 0.45 1.07
CA ILE A 50 6.50 1.87 1.47
C ILE A 50 7.19 2.74 0.42
N GLU A 51 8.22 2.25 -0.26
CA GLU A 51 8.87 2.99 -1.35
C GLU A 51 7.90 3.30 -2.50
N HIS A 52 7.09 2.34 -2.91
CA HIS A 52 6.10 2.53 -3.97
C HIS A 52 4.97 3.47 -3.53
N LEU A 53 4.49 3.31 -2.28
CA LEU A 53 3.51 4.23 -1.69
C LEU A 53 4.05 5.67 -1.63
N ASN A 54 5.33 5.84 -1.28
CA ASN A 54 5.96 7.15 -1.27
C ASN A 54 6.07 7.75 -2.68
N GLU A 55 6.44 6.96 -3.68
CA GLU A 55 6.47 7.41 -5.08
C GLU A 55 5.10 7.95 -5.50
N ASP A 56 4.02 7.23 -5.19
CA ASP A 56 2.67 7.65 -5.52
C ASP A 56 2.24 8.89 -4.73
N THR A 57 2.48 8.92 -3.42
CA THR A 57 2.05 10.04 -2.55
C THR A 57 2.87 11.31 -2.77
N PHE A 58 4.11 11.20 -3.29
CA PHE A 58 4.95 12.34 -3.66
C PHE A 58 4.81 12.77 -5.13
N SER A 59 3.88 12.22 -5.88
CA SER A 59 3.73 12.47 -7.31
C SER A 59 3.18 13.86 -7.67
N GLY A 60 2.98 14.74 -6.69
CA GLY A 60 2.63 16.14 -6.91
C GLY A 60 1.41 16.64 -6.13
N HIS A 61 0.51 15.76 -5.71
CA HIS A 61 -0.57 16.10 -4.78
C HIS A 61 -0.04 16.26 -3.34
N ASN A 62 -0.74 17.07 -2.54
CA ASN A 62 -0.40 17.26 -1.13
C ASN A 62 -1.05 16.18 -0.25
N ILE A 63 -0.56 14.95 -0.35
CA ILE A 63 -1.03 13.85 0.49
C ILE A 63 -0.44 14.03 1.90
N VAL A 64 -1.30 14.34 2.87
CA VAL A 64 -0.91 14.60 4.26
C VAL A 64 -1.08 13.39 5.18
N GLY A 65 -1.74 12.35 4.71
CA GLY A 65 -1.92 11.10 5.45
C GLY A 65 -2.51 10.01 4.56
N THR A 66 -2.32 8.77 4.96
CA THR A 66 -2.89 7.61 4.28
C THR A 66 -3.47 6.62 5.29
N MET A 67 -4.47 5.84 4.88
CA MET A 67 -5.07 4.79 5.71
C MET A 67 -4.78 3.42 5.10
N PHE A 68 -4.05 2.60 5.85
CA PHE A 68 -3.85 1.21 5.47
C PHE A 68 -5.13 0.40 5.72
N MET A 69 -5.51 -0.40 4.74
CA MET A 69 -6.62 -1.34 4.82
C MET A 69 -6.09 -2.76 4.71
N GLU A 70 -6.67 -3.65 5.54
CA GLU A 70 -6.36 -5.08 5.52
C GLU A 70 -6.56 -5.69 4.13
N CYS A 71 -5.58 -6.49 3.68
CA CYS A 71 -5.66 -7.22 2.42
C CYS A 71 -5.14 -8.67 2.54
N ALA A 72 -5.01 -9.19 3.75
CA ALA A 72 -4.46 -10.50 4.09
C ALA A 72 -2.96 -10.68 3.74
N ALA A 73 -2.23 -9.60 3.54
CA ALA A 73 -0.80 -9.64 3.28
C ALA A 73 -0.01 -9.87 4.58
N GLY A 74 0.79 -10.93 4.63
CA GLY A 74 1.64 -11.20 5.80
C GLY A 74 0.91 -11.83 6.99
N TYR A 75 -0.24 -12.44 6.79
CA TYR A 75 -0.90 -13.26 7.81
C TYR A 75 0.03 -14.36 8.31
N TYR A 76 -0.06 -14.71 9.58
CA TYR A 76 0.68 -15.87 10.09
C TYR A 76 0.26 -17.14 9.37
N SER A 77 1.24 -17.94 8.95
CA SER A 77 1.00 -19.25 8.33
C SER A 77 0.56 -20.32 9.34
N ASN A 78 0.92 -20.12 10.61
CA ASN A 78 0.68 -21.05 11.72
C ASN A 78 -0.09 -20.37 12.86
N GLY A 79 -0.62 -21.17 13.78
CA GLY A 79 -1.36 -20.72 14.95
C GLY A 79 -2.88 -20.73 14.75
N GLU A 80 -3.60 -20.20 15.75
CA GLU A 80 -5.07 -20.16 15.71
C GLU A 80 -5.53 -19.14 14.66
N GLU A 81 -6.56 -19.50 13.88
CA GLU A 81 -7.11 -18.69 12.79
C GLU A 81 -7.42 -17.25 13.21
N LYS A 82 -8.00 -17.08 14.39
CA LYS A 82 -8.40 -15.76 14.92
C LYS A 82 -7.23 -14.80 15.12
N TYR A 83 -5.98 -15.32 15.23
CA TYR A 83 -4.77 -14.50 15.45
C TYR A 83 -3.92 -14.33 14.18
N LYS A 84 -4.20 -15.03 13.11
CA LYS A 84 -3.44 -14.92 11.85
C LYS A 84 -3.37 -13.49 11.30
N PRO A 85 -4.44 -12.68 11.36
CA PRO A 85 -4.40 -11.29 10.90
C PRO A 85 -3.40 -10.37 11.66
N VAL A 86 -3.00 -10.76 12.88
CA VAL A 86 -1.98 -10.00 13.64
C VAL A 86 -0.65 -9.93 12.88
N GLY A 87 -0.32 -10.96 12.09
CA GLY A 87 0.86 -10.97 11.23
C GLY A 87 0.90 -9.84 10.23
N GLU A 88 -0.24 -9.46 9.66
CA GLU A 88 -0.32 -8.31 8.75
C GLU A 88 -0.07 -6.98 9.48
N THR A 89 -0.56 -6.82 10.71
CA THR A 89 -0.24 -5.64 11.54
C THR A 89 1.24 -5.52 11.76
N GLU A 90 1.90 -6.59 12.18
CA GLU A 90 3.35 -6.59 12.41
C GLU A 90 4.13 -6.32 11.14
N PHE A 91 3.70 -6.89 10.00
CA PHE A 91 4.30 -6.63 8.70
C PHE A 91 4.27 -5.14 8.37
N VAL A 92 3.11 -4.50 8.46
CA VAL A 92 2.94 -3.07 8.14
C VAL A 92 3.72 -2.18 9.09
N ILE A 93 3.64 -2.44 10.41
CA ILE A 93 4.39 -1.68 11.42
C ILE A 93 5.89 -1.78 11.18
N ASN A 94 6.40 -2.96 10.87
CA ASN A 94 7.82 -3.15 10.56
C ASN A 94 8.27 -2.40 9.31
N LEU A 95 7.43 -2.29 8.29
CA LEU A 95 7.71 -1.49 7.10
C LEU A 95 7.83 0.00 7.45
N ILE A 96 6.93 0.51 8.29
CA ILE A 96 6.90 1.92 8.70
C ILE A 96 8.12 2.26 9.57
N ILE A 97 8.44 1.43 10.56
CA ILE A 97 9.55 1.68 11.50
C ILE A 97 10.91 1.65 10.77
N LYS A 98 11.10 0.73 9.83
CA LYS A 98 12.35 0.59 9.08
C LYS A 98 12.63 1.76 8.13
N LYS A 99 11.63 2.51 7.75
CA LYS A 99 11.76 3.63 6.80
C LYS A 99 11.25 4.93 7.42
N SER A 100 12.15 5.65 8.08
CA SER A 100 11.93 6.90 8.81
C SER A 100 11.41 8.09 7.97
N ASN A 101 11.20 7.93 6.66
CA ASN A 101 10.79 8.98 5.73
C ASN A 101 9.37 8.80 5.19
N VAL A 102 8.49 8.16 5.95
CA VAL A 102 7.07 8.09 5.56
C VAL A 102 6.44 9.46 5.79
N ARG A 103 5.93 10.08 4.73
CA ARG A 103 5.22 11.36 4.82
C ARG A 103 3.84 11.14 5.42
N GLY A 104 3.51 11.89 6.46
CA GLY A 104 2.20 11.84 7.09
C GLY A 104 2.01 10.69 8.08
N SER A 105 0.83 10.65 8.67
CA SER A 105 0.44 9.59 9.61
C SER A 105 -0.22 8.45 8.84
N ILE A 106 0.38 7.27 8.89
CA ILE A 106 -0.31 6.05 8.43
C ILE A 106 -1.23 5.60 9.56
N ILE A 107 -2.53 5.62 9.31
CA ILE A 107 -3.53 5.11 10.23
C ILE A 107 -3.87 3.69 9.78
N VAL A 108 -3.56 2.70 10.61
CA VAL A 108 -3.94 1.32 10.37
C VAL A 108 -5.36 1.11 10.87
N LYS A 109 -6.28 0.81 9.97
CA LYS A 109 -7.66 0.48 10.34
C LYS A 109 -7.95 -0.98 10.00
N TYR A 110 -8.31 -1.76 11.01
CA TYR A 110 -8.78 -3.13 10.84
C TYR A 110 -10.29 -3.15 10.67
N ASN A 111 -10.75 -3.77 9.59
CA ASN A 111 -12.13 -4.24 9.47
C ASN A 111 -12.16 -5.75 9.70
N SER A 112 -11.74 -6.22 10.87
CA SER A 112 -12.03 -7.58 11.28
C SER A 112 -13.41 -7.64 11.91
N CYS A 113 -14.46 -7.53 11.13
CA CYS A 113 -15.78 -7.96 11.52
C CYS A 113 -16.14 -9.23 10.76
N LYS A 114 -15.57 -10.34 11.18
CA LYS A 114 -16.23 -11.63 11.12
C LYS A 114 -16.47 -12.04 12.58
N LEU A 115 -17.58 -11.57 13.14
CA LEU A 115 -18.26 -12.23 14.25
C LEU A 115 -18.90 -13.53 13.75
#